data_c7d338687e6c888071eface777ba3ebd
#
_entry.id   c7d338687e6c888071eface777ba3ebd
#
_cell.length_a   1.000
_cell.length_b   1.000
_cell.length_c   1.000
_cell.angle_alpha   90.00
_cell.angle_beta   90.00
_cell.angle_gamma   90.00
#
_symmetry.space_group_name_H-M   'P 1'
#
loop_
_entity.id
_entity.type
_entity.pdbx_description
1 polymer ?
#
loop_
_entity_poly.entity_id
_entity_poly.type
_entity_poly.pdbx_seq_one_letter_code
_entity_poly.pdbx_strand_id
1 'polypeptide(L)'
;MTIQFRKLALVVGVSLAATPLWVGASESLSITPKQAGSTQVERYEPLMQLIHAAIEQDAARKQFYAQSVAMREMGLASATLMDPKVKVGFGGLPIDSFQFDQDPMTNLSVGVMQQFERGSTLELNQKKANQQAQGVNLKVEARELDIANSMTTLFLELGYQQVTEQILREKKRLMTELESFVKTNYSNGKSEAQDWLDAQLQVAKLDEKLEANQQMQRRLMAQMSEWLGADWLDNFSSSQRKLGASNQRNWLKLERLLASTPDATRHYTALRLHPMVKMADSQIQVSKTQVDIAEQAYTPQFGIEVMYAHRQANNMRGEPASDLVSAYLTLDIPLFTENRQDKNKSAAQYQVGAAQLQRDTLLQQMNAKVNTLLSDRINLQQRLARYQSSLMPQINARIRAVERGYQNNTAQFSDVIAASNDELALQLEQQRLVTDLNVVNSNLAALLSAFEFQVDSPELTHTYRSN
;
A
#
# COMPACT_ATOMS: atom_id res chain seq x y z
N MET A 1 -46.74 31.00 -12.61
CA MET A 1 -46.32 32.37 -12.42
C MET A 1 -44.89 32.47 -12.93
N THR A 2 -44.79 33.09 -14.08
CA THR A 2 -43.59 33.25 -14.94
C THR A 2 -42.62 34.29 -14.41
N ILE A 3 -41.41 34.29 -14.96
CA ILE A 3 -40.42 35.40 -15.06
C ILE A 3 -39.08 35.02 -14.42
N GLN A 4 -37.93 35.23 -15.03
CA GLN A 4 -37.37 35.43 -16.37
C GLN A 4 -35.85 35.45 -16.24
N PHE A 5 -35.21 35.13 -17.33
CA PHE A 5 -33.77 35.22 -17.60
C PHE A 5 -33.17 36.60 -17.43
N ARG A 6 -31.86 36.67 -17.07
CA ARG A 6 -30.98 37.72 -17.62
C ARG A 6 -29.56 37.19 -17.82
N LYS A 7 -29.21 37.12 -19.09
CA LYS A 7 -27.83 37.10 -19.63
C LYS A 7 -27.24 38.52 -19.54
N LEU A 8 -25.98 38.65 -19.31
CA LEU A 8 -25.20 39.74 -19.89
C LEU A 8 -23.77 39.29 -20.23
N ALA A 9 -23.33 39.76 -21.37
CA ALA A 9 -22.19 39.34 -22.16
C ALA A 9 -20.99 40.31 -21.99
N LEU A 10 -19.82 39.76 -22.29
CA LEU A 10 -18.72 40.30 -23.09
C LEU A 10 -18.17 41.70 -22.77
N VAL A 11 -16.82 41.79 -22.46
CA VAL A 11 -15.96 42.75 -23.13
C VAL A 11 -14.54 42.16 -23.30
N VAL A 12 -14.14 42.19 -24.57
CA VAL A 12 -12.82 41.86 -25.11
C VAL A 12 -11.94 43.12 -24.95
N GLY A 13 -10.68 42.93 -24.59
CA GLY A 13 -9.69 43.98 -24.58
C GLY A 13 -8.32 43.47 -25.04
N VAL A 14 -8.04 43.63 -26.32
CA VAL A 14 -6.75 43.42 -26.98
C VAL A 14 -5.92 44.68 -26.80
N SER A 15 -4.63 44.57 -26.41
CA SER A 15 -3.66 45.62 -26.59
C SER A 15 -2.28 45.02 -26.94
N LEU A 16 -1.89 45.25 -28.16
CA LEU A 16 -0.54 45.11 -28.70
C LEU A 16 0.30 46.31 -28.27
N ALA A 17 1.63 46.14 -28.08
CA ALA A 17 2.76 46.97 -28.54
C ALA A 17 4.01 46.57 -27.74
N ALA A 18 4.98 46.17 -28.33
CA ALA A 18 6.09 46.65 -29.16
C ALA A 18 7.44 46.44 -28.42
N THR A 19 8.34 45.77 -29.09
CA THR A 19 9.76 45.58 -28.77
C THR A 19 10.56 46.92 -28.96
N PRO A 20 11.74 47.06 -28.32
CA PRO A 20 12.91 47.16 -29.17
C PRO A 20 14.12 46.30 -28.80
N LEU A 21 14.81 45.90 -29.83
CA LEU A 21 16.15 45.32 -29.87
C LEU A 21 17.20 46.29 -29.28
N TRP A 22 18.12 45.76 -28.47
CA TRP A 22 19.48 46.33 -28.38
C TRP A 22 20.51 45.20 -28.32
N VAL A 23 21.45 45.32 -29.28
CA VAL A 23 22.65 44.52 -29.46
C VAL A 23 23.75 45.09 -28.57
N GLY A 24 24.54 44.22 -27.93
CA GLY A 24 25.75 44.63 -27.20
C GLY A 24 26.51 43.40 -26.72
N ALA A 25 27.53 43.01 -27.49
CA ALA A 25 28.45 41.92 -27.13
C ALA A 25 29.41 42.35 -26.03
N SER A 26 29.68 41.44 -25.08
CA SER A 26 30.97 41.34 -24.43
C SER A 26 31.14 39.91 -23.87
N GLU A 27 32.11 39.19 -24.44
CA GLU A 27 32.64 37.93 -23.95
C GLU A 27 33.21 38.11 -22.54
N SER A 28 32.72 37.32 -21.58
CA SER A 28 33.44 36.99 -20.37
C SER A 28 33.36 35.49 -20.15
N LEU A 29 34.48 34.83 -20.36
CA LEU A 29 34.73 33.43 -19.99
C LEU A 29 34.48 33.24 -18.48
N SER A 30 33.30 32.75 -18.11
CA SER A 30 33.06 32.23 -16.79
C SER A 30 33.18 30.71 -16.84
N ILE A 31 34.24 30.20 -16.25
CA ILE A 31 34.45 28.78 -15.95
C ILE A 31 33.39 28.40 -14.93
N THR A 32 32.32 27.78 -15.37
CA THR A 32 31.36 27.13 -14.48
C THR A 32 31.94 25.82 -13.95
N PRO A 33 31.94 25.61 -12.64
CA PRO A 33 32.33 24.29 -12.09
C PRO A 33 31.32 23.24 -12.54
N LYS A 34 31.82 22.20 -13.19
CA LYS A 34 31.08 21.02 -13.63
C LYS A 34 30.34 20.44 -12.44
N GLN A 35 29.03 20.57 -12.43
CA GLN A 35 28.13 19.98 -11.43
C GLN A 35 28.35 18.46 -11.36
N ALA A 36 28.93 18.01 -10.26
CA ALA A 36 28.96 16.60 -9.86
C ALA A 36 27.61 16.17 -9.26
N GLY A 37 26.52 16.46 -9.97
CA GLY A 37 25.16 16.21 -9.49
C GLY A 37 24.31 15.25 -10.35
N SER A 38 24.73 14.98 -11.60
CA SER A 38 23.88 14.25 -12.55
C SER A 38 23.96 12.72 -12.45
N THR A 39 24.99 12.17 -11.84
CA THR A 39 25.22 10.71 -11.79
C THR A 39 24.40 9.97 -10.74
N GLN A 40 23.80 10.67 -9.78
CA GLN A 40 22.95 10.02 -8.75
C GLN A 40 21.47 9.99 -9.14
N VAL A 41 20.97 10.95 -9.90
CA VAL A 41 19.56 11.01 -10.32
C VAL A 41 19.25 9.89 -11.34
N GLU A 42 20.16 9.61 -12.27
CA GLU A 42 19.96 8.58 -13.30
C GLU A 42 19.92 7.12 -12.74
N ARG A 43 20.46 6.87 -11.55
CA ARG A 43 20.47 5.51 -10.95
C ARG A 43 19.17 5.14 -10.24
N TYR A 44 18.31 6.10 -9.90
CA TYR A 44 17.05 5.83 -9.19
C TYR A 44 15.84 5.70 -10.12
N GLU A 45 15.97 6.13 -11.36
CA GLU A 45 14.90 6.07 -12.35
C GLU A 45 14.39 4.63 -12.60
N PRO A 46 15.24 3.58 -12.71
CA PRO A 46 14.77 2.22 -12.90
C PRO A 46 13.91 1.69 -11.74
N LEU A 47 14.29 1.96 -10.49
CA LEU A 47 13.52 1.52 -9.33
C LEU A 47 12.14 2.21 -9.26
N MET A 48 12.07 3.50 -9.54
CA MET A 48 10.80 4.23 -9.54
C MET A 48 9.86 3.74 -10.64
N GLN A 49 10.39 3.44 -11.83
CA GLN A 49 9.61 2.83 -12.92
C GLN A 49 9.07 1.46 -12.53
N LEU A 50 9.88 0.61 -11.86
CA LEU A 50 9.45 -0.70 -11.36
C LEU A 50 8.35 -0.56 -10.29
N ILE A 51 8.49 0.38 -9.35
CA ILE A 51 7.47 0.64 -8.33
C ILE A 51 6.17 1.09 -8.99
N HIS A 52 6.20 2.03 -9.93
CA HIS A 52 5.02 2.48 -10.66
C HIS A 52 4.34 1.32 -11.41
N ALA A 53 5.10 0.55 -12.19
CA ALA A 53 4.57 -0.59 -12.92
C ALA A 53 3.94 -1.64 -11.99
N ALA A 54 4.58 -1.93 -10.84
CA ALA A 54 4.07 -2.86 -9.85
C ALA A 54 2.75 -2.36 -9.22
N ILE A 55 2.66 -1.08 -8.88
CA ILE A 55 1.46 -0.47 -8.31
C ILE A 55 0.30 -0.45 -9.32
N GLU A 56 0.56 -0.11 -10.58
CA GLU A 56 -0.47 -0.07 -11.63
C GLU A 56 -1.06 -1.45 -11.95
N GLN A 57 -0.23 -2.49 -11.91
CA GLN A 57 -0.67 -3.86 -12.21
C GLN A 57 -1.30 -4.57 -11.01
N ASP A 58 -1.08 -4.12 -9.78
CA ASP A 58 -1.50 -4.83 -8.57
C ASP A 58 -3.01 -5.04 -8.48
N ALA A 59 -3.41 -6.32 -8.54
CA ALA A 59 -4.82 -6.72 -8.48
C ALA A 59 -5.45 -6.45 -7.11
N ALA A 60 -4.69 -6.56 -6.02
CA ALA A 60 -5.20 -6.32 -4.67
C ALA A 60 -5.50 -4.83 -4.45
N ARG A 61 -4.69 -3.93 -5.01
CA ARG A 61 -4.96 -2.49 -5.04
C ARG A 61 -6.29 -2.19 -5.75
N LYS A 62 -6.49 -2.77 -6.94
CA LYS A 62 -7.74 -2.63 -7.72
C LYS A 62 -8.94 -3.22 -6.98
N GLN A 63 -8.75 -4.36 -6.31
CA GLN A 63 -9.78 -5.00 -5.47
C GLN A 63 -10.22 -4.08 -4.32
N PHE A 64 -9.29 -3.50 -3.55
CA PHE A 64 -9.63 -2.59 -2.46
C PHE A 64 -10.36 -1.34 -2.97
N TYR A 65 -9.93 -0.80 -4.10
CA TYR A 65 -10.62 0.33 -4.72
C TYR A 65 -12.05 -0.02 -5.13
N ALA A 66 -12.26 -1.16 -5.80
CA ALA A 66 -13.59 -1.66 -6.16
C ALA A 66 -14.48 -1.88 -4.94
N GLN A 67 -13.94 -2.43 -3.85
CA GLN A 67 -14.66 -2.58 -2.58
C GLN A 67 -15.07 -1.22 -1.98
N SER A 68 -14.19 -0.21 -2.06
CA SER A 68 -14.52 1.15 -1.62
C SER A 68 -15.69 1.74 -2.43
N VAL A 69 -15.67 1.59 -3.75
CA VAL A 69 -16.78 2.03 -4.62
C VAL A 69 -18.06 1.28 -4.29
N ALA A 70 -18.01 -0.05 -4.18
CA ALA A 70 -19.17 -0.87 -3.82
C ALA A 70 -19.80 -0.44 -2.48
N MET A 71 -18.99 -0.10 -1.48
CA MET A 71 -19.50 0.40 -0.19
C MET A 71 -20.20 1.76 -0.33
N ARG A 72 -19.76 2.65 -1.24
CA ARG A 72 -20.44 3.93 -1.50
C ARG A 72 -21.80 3.69 -2.16
N GLU A 73 -21.86 2.80 -3.15
CA GLU A 73 -23.12 2.44 -3.81
C GLU A 73 -24.09 1.79 -2.81
N MET A 74 -23.62 0.88 -1.95
CA MET A 74 -24.43 0.34 -0.86
C MET A 74 -24.89 1.43 0.12
N GLY A 75 -24.09 2.46 0.34
CA GLY A 75 -24.45 3.62 1.15
C GLY A 75 -25.63 4.38 0.53
N LEU A 76 -25.61 4.63 -0.75
CA LEU A 76 -26.74 5.25 -1.48
C LEU A 76 -28.00 4.39 -1.41
N ALA A 77 -27.88 3.09 -1.62
CA ALA A 77 -28.99 2.16 -1.48
C ALA A 77 -29.58 2.16 -0.06
N SER A 78 -28.75 2.19 0.97
CA SER A 78 -29.17 2.21 2.38
C SER A 78 -29.80 3.54 2.83
N ALA A 79 -29.60 4.60 2.05
CA ALA A 79 -30.23 5.92 2.27
C ALA A 79 -31.58 6.10 1.56
N THR A 80 -31.99 5.11 0.80
CA THR A 80 -33.26 5.15 0.05
C THR A 80 -34.38 4.62 0.94
N LEU A 81 -35.56 5.23 0.82
CA LEU A 81 -36.76 4.73 1.47
C LEU A 81 -37.11 3.33 0.97
N MET A 82 -37.65 2.50 1.85
CA MET A 82 -38.16 1.19 1.47
C MET A 82 -39.30 1.35 0.43
N ASP A 83 -39.39 0.41 -0.49
CA ASP A 83 -40.44 0.41 -1.50
C ASP A 83 -41.82 0.34 -0.85
N PRO A 84 -42.84 1.05 -1.42
CA PRO A 84 -44.21 0.93 -0.96
C PRO A 84 -44.73 -0.48 -1.15
N LYS A 85 -45.46 -0.97 -0.16
CA LYS A 85 -46.08 -2.30 -0.20
C LYS A 85 -47.49 -2.20 -0.71
N VAL A 86 -47.82 -2.99 -1.72
CA VAL A 86 -49.19 -3.15 -2.19
C VAL A 86 -49.84 -4.33 -1.47
N LYS A 87 -51.00 -4.11 -0.87
CA LYS A 87 -51.81 -5.13 -0.24
C LYS A 87 -53.05 -5.38 -1.11
N VAL A 88 -53.37 -6.63 -1.36
CA VAL A 88 -54.62 -7.04 -2.01
C VAL A 88 -55.22 -8.14 -1.15
N GLY A 89 -56.51 -8.02 -0.88
CA GLY A 89 -57.18 -9.00 -0.03
C GLY A 89 -58.70 -8.84 -0.04
N PHE A 90 -59.34 -9.64 0.70
CA PHE A 90 -60.78 -9.53 0.97
C PHE A 90 -61.01 -9.58 2.50
N GLY A 91 -62.06 -8.90 2.95
CA GLY A 91 -62.45 -8.85 4.33
C GLY A 91 -63.93 -9.09 4.52
N GLY A 92 -64.30 -9.61 5.71
CA GLY A 92 -65.70 -9.84 6.04
C GLY A 92 -66.41 -10.90 5.21
N LEU A 93 -65.64 -11.83 4.58
CA LEU A 93 -66.27 -12.91 3.78
C LEU A 93 -66.90 -13.96 4.71
N PRO A 94 -68.23 -14.23 4.60
CA PRO A 94 -68.89 -15.27 5.39
C PRO A 94 -68.29 -16.65 5.13
N ILE A 95 -67.93 -17.36 6.20
CA ILE A 95 -67.30 -18.70 6.11
C ILE A 95 -68.27 -19.84 5.84
N ASP A 96 -69.56 -19.59 5.99
CA ASP A 96 -70.64 -20.55 5.72
C ASP A 96 -71.03 -20.59 4.25
N SER A 97 -70.95 -19.48 3.53
CA SER A 97 -71.38 -19.38 2.12
C SER A 97 -70.24 -19.09 1.15
N PHE A 98 -69.14 -18.39 1.59
CA PHE A 98 -68.07 -17.84 0.72
C PHE A 98 -68.58 -16.96 -0.40
N GLN A 99 -69.73 -16.25 -0.20
CA GLN A 99 -70.30 -15.38 -1.19
C GLN A 99 -69.93 -13.90 -0.91
N PHE A 100 -69.59 -13.13 -1.95
CA PHE A 100 -69.15 -11.75 -1.81
C PHE A 100 -70.32 -10.74 -1.80
N ASP A 101 -71.52 -11.17 -2.17
CA ASP A 101 -72.73 -10.36 -2.30
C ASP A 101 -73.73 -10.57 -1.15
N GLN A 102 -73.42 -11.44 -0.19
CA GLN A 102 -74.35 -11.82 0.89
C GLN A 102 -74.28 -10.84 2.07
N ASP A 103 -73.11 -10.36 2.44
CA ASP A 103 -72.93 -9.47 3.58
C ASP A 103 -72.39 -8.10 3.12
N PRO A 104 -73.12 -6.97 3.50
CA PRO A 104 -72.65 -5.61 3.16
C PRO A 104 -71.26 -5.26 3.68
N MET A 105 -70.69 -6.04 4.66
CA MET A 105 -69.33 -5.82 5.17
C MET A 105 -68.27 -6.54 4.34
N THR A 106 -68.66 -7.49 3.50
CA THR A 106 -67.77 -8.19 2.59
C THR A 106 -67.17 -7.20 1.58
N ASN A 107 -65.87 -7.19 1.46
CA ASN A 107 -65.22 -6.30 0.55
C ASN A 107 -63.96 -6.94 -0.09
N LEU A 108 -63.66 -6.51 -1.32
CA LEU A 108 -62.40 -6.75 -1.99
C LEU A 108 -61.57 -5.49 -1.89
N SER A 109 -60.40 -5.56 -1.29
CA SER A 109 -59.56 -4.39 -0.96
C SER A 109 -58.25 -4.39 -1.70
N VAL A 110 -57.80 -3.21 -2.12
CA VAL A 110 -56.48 -2.91 -2.58
C VAL A 110 -55.95 -1.70 -1.81
N GLY A 111 -54.73 -1.82 -1.30
CA GLY A 111 -54.11 -0.77 -0.50
C GLY A 111 -52.62 -0.59 -0.83
N VAL A 112 -52.12 0.60 -0.54
CA VAL A 112 -50.71 0.94 -0.61
C VAL A 112 -50.24 1.41 0.77
N MET A 113 -49.16 0.84 1.23
CA MET A 113 -48.54 1.18 2.52
C MET A 113 -47.11 1.65 2.31
N GLN A 114 -46.76 2.79 2.89
CA GLN A 114 -45.39 3.31 2.98
C GLN A 114 -44.97 3.41 4.43
N GLN A 115 -43.80 2.85 4.73
CA GLN A 115 -43.16 2.96 6.05
C GLN A 115 -41.97 3.89 5.95
N PHE A 116 -41.79 4.75 6.95
CA PHE A 116 -40.66 5.69 7.05
C PHE A 116 -39.72 5.23 8.12
N GLU A 117 -38.40 5.44 7.89
CA GLU A 117 -37.40 5.10 8.89
C GLU A 117 -37.41 6.10 10.06
N ARG A 118 -36.83 5.68 11.19
CA ARG A 118 -36.78 6.50 12.41
C ARG A 118 -35.79 7.66 12.25
N GLY A 119 -36.25 8.88 12.48
CA GLY A 119 -35.43 10.08 12.50
C GLY A 119 -34.51 10.18 11.27
N SER A 120 -33.22 10.36 11.49
CA SER A 120 -32.18 10.48 10.45
C SER A 120 -31.45 9.16 10.11
N THR A 121 -32.05 8.00 10.40
CA THR A 121 -31.41 6.67 10.22
C THR A 121 -30.87 6.48 8.80
N LEU A 122 -31.61 6.90 7.77
CA LEU A 122 -31.17 6.76 6.35
C LEU A 122 -29.90 7.56 6.08
N GLU A 123 -29.86 8.82 6.50
CA GLU A 123 -28.68 9.68 6.34
C GLU A 123 -27.47 9.14 7.10
N LEU A 124 -27.70 8.66 8.34
CA LEU A 124 -26.64 8.08 9.16
C LEU A 124 -26.11 6.77 8.57
N ASN A 125 -26.95 5.93 7.96
CA ASN A 125 -26.52 4.74 7.25
C ASN A 125 -25.63 5.09 6.06
N GLN A 126 -25.99 6.11 5.27
CA GLN A 126 -25.15 6.61 4.18
C GLN A 126 -23.81 7.14 4.71
N LYS A 127 -23.84 7.97 5.77
CA LYS A 127 -22.63 8.49 6.42
C LYS A 127 -21.72 7.37 6.89
N LYS A 128 -22.26 6.35 7.55
CA LYS A 128 -21.52 5.17 7.99
C LYS A 128 -20.88 4.43 6.83
N ALA A 129 -21.64 4.16 5.76
CA ALA A 129 -21.13 3.49 4.57
C ALA A 129 -20.01 4.30 3.87
N ASN A 130 -20.15 5.63 3.79
CA ASN A 130 -19.11 6.51 3.25
C ASN A 130 -17.83 6.49 4.11
N GLN A 131 -17.95 6.46 5.43
CA GLN A 131 -16.80 6.32 6.35
C GLN A 131 -16.13 4.95 6.20
N GLN A 132 -16.90 3.86 6.03
CA GLN A 132 -16.37 2.53 5.75
C GLN A 132 -15.65 2.50 4.39
N ALA A 133 -16.23 3.09 3.35
CA ALA A 133 -15.62 3.23 2.04
C ALA A 133 -14.28 3.99 2.10
N GLN A 134 -14.24 5.09 2.87
CA GLN A 134 -13.00 5.84 3.11
C GLN A 134 -11.95 4.96 3.81
N GLY A 135 -12.34 4.18 4.82
CA GLY A 135 -11.45 3.24 5.50
C GLY A 135 -10.87 2.18 4.55
N VAL A 136 -11.69 1.66 3.61
CA VAL A 136 -11.22 0.72 2.60
C VAL A 136 -10.31 1.41 1.56
N ASN A 137 -10.60 2.65 1.20
CA ASN A 137 -9.71 3.41 0.29
C ASN A 137 -8.31 3.62 0.89
N LEU A 138 -8.20 3.79 2.22
CA LEU A 138 -6.91 3.86 2.90
C LEU A 138 -6.11 2.54 2.84
N LYS A 139 -6.77 1.37 2.57
CA LYS A 139 -6.06 0.12 2.27
C LYS A 139 -5.33 0.18 0.93
N VAL A 140 -5.85 0.97 -0.03
CA VAL A 140 -5.17 1.21 -1.31
C VAL A 140 -3.82 1.90 -1.04
N GLU A 141 -3.83 3.00 -0.27
CA GLU A 141 -2.61 3.72 0.10
C GLU A 141 -1.62 2.85 0.90
N ALA A 142 -2.12 2.02 1.83
CA ALA A 142 -1.29 1.09 2.59
C ALA A 142 -0.64 0.04 1.66
N ARG A 143 -1.40 -0.49 0.69
CA ARG A 143 -0.89 -1.45 -0.30
C ARG A 143 0.18 -0.84 -1.18
N GLU A 144 0.03 0.40 -1.60
CA GLU A 144 1.04 1.13 -2.38
C GLU A 144 2.36 1.27 -1.62
N LEU A 145 2.31 1.57 -0.31
CA LEU A 145 3.49 1.60 0.55
C LEU A 145 4.15 0.22 0.69
N ASP A 146 3.36 -0.84 0.83
CA ASP A 146 3.87 -2.22 0.93
C ASP A 146 4.57 -2.63 -0.37
N ILE A 147 3.98 -2.31 -1.53
CA ILE A 147 4.59 -2.57 -2.84
C ILE A 147 5.90 -1.80 -2.98
N ALA A 148 5.90 -0.51 -2.66
CA ALA A 148 7.10 0.33 -2.75
C ALA A 148 8.23 -0.22 -1.85
N ASN A 149 7.91 -0.66 -0.64
CA ASN A 149 8.88 -1.27 0.27
C ASN A 149 9.41 -2.61 -0.24
N SER A 150 8.51 -3.50 -0.70
CA SER A 150 8.87 -4.82 -1.21
C SER A 150 9.73 -4.73 -2.46
N MET A 151 9.34 -3.90 -3.44
CA MET A 151 10.12 -3.66 -4.65
C MET A 151 11.48 -3.04 -4.35
N THR A 152 11.53 -2.07 -3.41
CA THR A 152 12.81 -1.46 -2.98
C THR A 152 13.72 -2.51 -2.34
N THR A 153 13.19 -3.37 -1.49
CA THR A 153 13.97 -4.43 -0.84
C THR A 153 14.52 -5.43 -1.86
N LEU A 154 13.68 -5.90 -2.79
CA LEU A 154 14.12 -6.82 -3.86
C LEU A 154 15.17 -6.17 -4.77
N PHE A 155 15.02 -4.88 -5.08
CA PHE A 155 15.98 -4.13 -5.89
C PHE A 155 17.34 -3.96 -5.18
N LEU A 156 17.34 -3.67 -3.88
CA LEU A 156 18.55 -3.58 -3.06
C LEU A 156 19.25 -4.93 -2.95
N GLU A 157 18.52 -6.02 -2.77
CA GLU A 157 19.06 -7.37 -2.72
C GLU A 157 19.65 -7.79 -4.09
N LEU A 158 18.99 -7.46 -5.18
CA LEU A 158 19.53 -7.69 -6.52
C LEU A 158 20.82 -6.87 -6.72
N GLY A 159 20.84 -5.62 -6.27
CA GLY A 159 22.03 -4.76 -6.28
C GLY A 159 23.20 -5.37 -5.50
N TYR A 160 22.91 -5.94 -4.31
CA TYR A 160 23.91 -6.68 -3.54
C TYR A 160 24.50 -7.87 -4.34
N GLN A 161 23.64 -8.65 -5.01
CA GLN A 161 24.12 -9.78 -5.79
C GLN A 161 24.95 -9.33 -7.01
N GLN A 162 24.63 -8.21 -7.63
CA GLN A 162 25.42 -7.66 -8.74
C GLN A 162 26.79 -7.15 -8.29
N VAL A 163 26.84 -6.46 -7.16
CA VAL A 163 28.14 -6.04 -6.56
C VAL A 163 28.94 -7.27 -6.14
N THR A 164 28.33 -8.28 -5.55
CA THR A 164 28.96 -9.55 -5.20
C THR A 164 29.53 -10.26 -6.43
N GLU A 165 28.78 -10.31 -7.55
CA GLU A 165 29.28 -10.87 -8.80
C GLU A 165 30.55 -10.15 -9.29
N GLN A 166 30.57 -8.83 -9.21
CA GLN A 166 31.75 -8.03 -9.61
C GLN A 166 32.97 -8.37 -8.75
N ILE A 167 32.80 -8.43 -7.44
CA ILE A 167 33.88 -8.78 -6.50
C ILE A 167 34.40 -10.19 -6.77
N LEU A 168 33.49 -11.17 -6.95
CA LEU A 168 33.85 -12.56 -7.23
C LEU A 168 34.58 -12.73 -8.56
N ARG A 169 34.14 -12.04 -9.62
CA ARG A 169 34.79 -12.05 -10.95
C ARG A 169 36.19 -11.48 -10.88
N GLU A 170 36.38 -10.37 -10.19
CA GLU A 170 37.71 -9.77 -10.04
C GLU A 170 38.61 -10.70 -9.22
N LYS A 171 38.08 -11.29 -8.14
CA LYS A 171 38.84 -12.25 -7.33
C LYS A 171 39.23 -13.49 -8.11
N LYS A 172 38.30 -14.02 -8.95
CA LYS A 172 38.60 -15.16 -9.84
C LYS A 172 39.68 -14.81 -10.83
N ARG A 173 39.65 -13.62 -11.46
CA ARG A 173 40.66 -13.16 -12.39
C ARG A 173 42.04 -13.17 -11.75
N LEU A 174 42.17 -12.55 -10.56
CA LEU A 174 43.44 -12.51 -9.81
C LEU A 174 43.90 -13.90 -9.41
N MET A 175 43.01 -14.80 -8.99
CA MET A 175 43.34 -16.15 -8.59
C MET A 175 43.80 -17.03 -9.77
N THR A 176 43.19 -16.81 -10.97
CA THR A 176 43.62 -17.51 -12.21
C THR A 176 45.01 -17.04 -12.65
N GLU A 177 45.32 -15.76 -12.52
CA GLU A 177 46.66 -15.24 -12.76
C GLU A 177 47.70 -15.86 -11.80
N LEU A 178 47.34 -15.96 -10.51
CA LEU A 178 48.17 -16.58 -9.49
C LEU A 178 48.35 -18.08 -9.76
N GLU A 179 47.30 -18.81 -10.12
CA GLU A 179 47.38 -20.23 -10.54
C GLU A 179 48.40 -20.42 -11.68
N SER A 180 48.32 -19.59 -12.72
CA SER A 180 49.23 -19.62 -13.86
C SER A 180 50.69 -19.38 -13.46
N PHE A 181 50.91 -18.44 -12.51
CA PHE A 181 52.24 -18.16 -11.97
C PHE A 181 52.78 -19.35 -11.17
N VAL A 182 51.98 -19.93 -10.28
CA VAL A 182 52.38 -21.09 -9.47
C VAL A 182 52.66 -22.31 -10.33
N LYS A 183 51.83 -22.56 -11.37
CA LYS A 183 52.01 -23.62 -12.36
C LYS A 183 53.37 -23.50 -13.08
N THR A 184 53.72 -22.27 -13.49
CA THR A 184 55.01 -22.01 -14.15
C THR A 184 56.17 -22.24 -13.18
N ASN A 185 56.07 -21.84 -11.93
CA ASN A 185 57.05 -22.08 -10.90
C ASN A 185 57.21 -23.57 -10.59
N TYR A 186 56.13 -24.33 -10.50
CA TYR A 186 56.15 -25.78 -10.36
C TYR A 186 56.88 -26.46 -11.51
N SER A 187 56.60 -26.08 -12.75
CA SER A 187 57.28 -26.60 -13.94
C SER A 187 58.78 -26.32 -13.93
N ASN A 188 59.19 -25.24 -13.26
CA ASN A 188 60.63 -24.87 -13.09
C ASN A 188 61.24 -25.40 -11.77
N GLY A 189 60.53 -26.24 -11.00
CA GLY A 189 60.98 -26.79 -9.72
C GLY A 189 61.10 -25.80 -8.57
N LYS A 190 60.38 -24.66 -8.66
CA LYS A 190 60.40 -23.57 -7.67
C LYS A 190 59.19 -23.53 -6.72
N SER A 191 58.17 -24.30 -6.99
CA SER A 191 56.95 -24.44 -6.17
C SER A 191 56.57 -25.92 -6.06
N GLU A 192 55.85 -26.27 -4.99
CA GLU A 192 55.35 -27.61 -4.74
C GLU A 192 54.09 -27.91 -5.60
N ALA A 193 53.87 -29.19 -5.89
CA ALA A 193 52.64 -29.61 -6.57
C ALA A 193 51.36 -29.25 -5.78
N GLN A 194 51.47 -29.24 -4.46
CA GLN A 194 50.39 -28.87 -3.54
C GLN A 194 49.93 -27.42 -3.77
N ASP A 195 50.87 -26.48 -3.93
CA ASP A 195 50.56 -25.05 -4.13
C ASP A 195 49.71 -24.85 -5.42
N TRP A 196 50.07 -25.58 -6.49
CA TRP A 196 49.33 -25.53 -7.75
C TRP A 196 47.93 -26.14 -7.61
N LEU A 197 47.78 -27.30 -6.95
CA LEU A 197 46.47 -27.91 -6.70
C LEU A 197 45.58 -27.03 -5.81
N ASP A 198 46.17 -26.38 -4.78
CA ASP A 198 45.44 -25.43 -3.94
C ASP A 198 44.97 -24.22 -4.73
N ALA A 199 45.77 -23.66 -5.65
CA ALA A 199 45.36 -22.58 -6.53
C ALA A 199 44.19 -22.99 -7.45
N GLN A 200 44.27 -24.18 -8.06
CA GLN A 200 43.18 -24.70 -8.87
C GLN A 200 41.88 -24.87 -8.08
N LEU A 201 41.97 -25.41 -6.86
CA LEU A 201 40.83 -25.58 -5.97
C LEU A 201 40.19 -24.22 -5.62
N GLN A 202 40.99 -23.17 -5.40
CA GLN A 202 40.44 -21.83 -5.13
C GLN A 202 39.70 -21.26 -6.34
N VAL A 203 40.22 -21.42 -7.54
CA VAL A 203 39.55 -21.00 -8.79
C VAL A 203 38.21 -21.73 -8.92
N ALA A 204 38.17 -23.07 -8.72
CA ALA A 204 36.96 -23.85 -8.77
C ALA A 204 35.92 -23.41 -7.70
N LYS A 205 36.35 -23.09 -6.48
CA LYS A 205 35.46 -22.55 -5.42
C LYS A 205 34.89 -21.18 -5.78
N LEU A 206 35.63 -20.33 -6.50
CA LEU A 206 35.12 -19.04 -6.97
C LEU A 206 34.10 -19.20 -8.11
N ASP A 207 34.27 -20.22 -8.98
CA ASP A 207 33.29 -20.58 -10.02
C ASP A 207 31.97 -21.02 -9.38
N GLU A 208 32.02 -21.93 -8.42
CA GLU A 208 30.82 -22.36 -7.67
C GLU A 208 30.08 -21.16 -7.05
N LYS A 209 30.81 -20.24 -6.37
CA LYS A 209 30.23 -19.03 -5.79
C LYS A 209 29.59 -18.12 -6.85
N LEU A 210 30.17 -18.02 -8.04
CA LEU A 210 29.61 -17.26 -9.14
C LEU A 210 28.31 -17.89 -9.67
N GLU A 211 28.26 -19.21 -9.80
CA GLU A 211 27.05 -19.93 -10.20
C GLU A 211 25.93 -19.77 -9.16
N ALA A 212 26.23 -19.92 -7.87
CA ALA A 212 25.31 -19.70 -6.78
C ALA A 212 24.76 -18.24 -6.78
N ASN A 213 25.65 -17.25 -7.02
CA ASN A 213 25.24 -15.86 -7.14
C ASN A 213 24.30 -15.61 -8.33
N GLN A 214 24.59 -16.19 -9.50
CA GLN A 214 23.72 -16.09 -10.68
C GLN A 214 22.35 -16.73 -10.43
N GLN A 215 22.32 -17.87 -9.72
CA GLN A 215 21.06 -18.48 -9.31
C GLN A 215 20.25 -17.54 -8.40
N MET A 216 20.90 -16.89 -7.45
CA MET A 216 20.23 -15.94 -6.55
C MET A 216 19.71 -14.72 -7.30
N GLN A 217 20.46 -14.17 -8.28
CA GLN A 217 19.98 -13.09 -9.13
C GLN A 217 18.70 -13.50 -9.89
N ARG A 218 18.71 -14.70 -10.52
CA ARG A 218 17.52 -15.24 -11.21
C ARG A 218 16.33 -15.42 -10.28
N ARG A 219 16.58 -15.88 -9.03
CA ARG A 219 15.53 -16.04 -8.02
C ARG A 219 14.90 -14.69 -7.63
N LEU A 220 15.71 -13.65 -7.42
CA LEU A 220 15.23 -12.30 -7.10
C LEU A 220 14.42 -11.72 -8.26
N MET A 221 14.85 -11.93 -9.49
CA MET A 221 14.08 -11.52 -10.68
C MET A 221 12.73 -12.24 -10.75
N ALA A 222 12.71 -13.55 -10.48
CA ALA A 222 11.46 -14.31 -10.42
C ALA A 222 10.55 -13.81 -9.28
N GLN A 223 11.10 -13.42 -8.12
CA GLN A 223 10.30 -12.81 -7.05
C GLN A 223 9.71 -11.45 -7.44
N MET A 224 10.43 -10.63 -8.21
CA MET A 224 9.88 -9.36 -8.72
C MET A 224 8.68 -9.57 -9.65
N SER A 225 8.58 -10.71 -10.35
CA SER A 225 7.45 -10.99 -11.22
C SER A 225 6.12 -11.20 -10.49
N GLU A 226 6.12 -11.44 -9.17
CA GLU A 226 4.91 -11.39 -8.34
C GLU A 226 4.19 -10.04 -8.46
N TRP A 227 4.96 -8.97 -8.60
CA TRP A 227 4.47 -7.59 -8.64
C TRP A 227 4.36 -7.04 -10.07
N LEU A 228 5.26 -7.49 -10.97
CA LEU A 228 5.40 -6.97 -12.33
C LEU A 228 4.73 -7.86 -13.39
N GLY A 229 4.21 -9.03 -12.98
CA GLY A 229 3.61 -10.00 -13.88
C GLY A 229 4.62 -10.90 -14.61
N ALA A 230 4.11 -12.04 -15.11
CA ALA A 230 4.93 -13.01 -15.83
C ALA A 230 5.47 -12.46 -17.17
N ASP A 231 4.66 -11.70 -17.89
CA ASP A 231 5.04 -11.08 -19.16
C ASP A 231 6.26 -10.15 -19.03
N TRP A 232 6.39 -9.46 -17.90
CA TRP A 232 7.57 -8.65 -17.61
C TRP A 232 8.83 -9.54 -17.51
N LEU A 233 8.75 -10.67 -16.83
CA LEU A 233 9.87 -11.60 -16.66
C LEU A 233 10.29 -12.22 -17.99
N ASP A 234 9.33 -12.61 -18.83
CA ASP A 234 9.57 -13.19 -20.15
C ASP A 234 10.21 -12.17 -21.09
N ASN A 235 9.69 -10.96 -21.13
CA ASN A 235 10.25 -9.86 -21.92
C ASN A 235 11.64 -9.47 -21.45
N PHE A 236 11.88 -9.48 -20.13
CA PHE A 236 13.18 -9.18 -19.57
C PHE A 236 14.21 -10.30 -19.91
N SER A 237 13.83 -11.56 -19.75
CA SER A 237 14.67 -12.72 -20.02
C SER A 237 15.06 -12.81 -21.50
N SER A 238 14.13 -12.51 -22.42
CA SER A 238 14.36 -12.54 -23.87
C SER A 238 15.27 -11.40 -24.35
N SER A 239 15.25 -10.25 -23.68
CA SER A 239 15.98 -9.05 -24.11
C SER A 239 17.48 -9.09 -23.78
N GLN A 240 17.97 -10.08 -23.04
CA GLN A 240 19.35 -10.18 -22.52
C GLN A 240 19.82 -8.91 -21.77
N ARG A 241 18.91 -8.04 -21.37
CA ARG A 241 19.23 -6.82 -20.62
C ARG A 241 19.47 -7.18 -19.17
N LYS A 242 20.52 -6.62 -18.57
CA LYS A 242 20.71 -6.66 -17.12
C LYS A 242 19.97 -5.46 -16.51
N LEU A 243 19.13 -5.71 -15.52
CA LEU A 243 18.57 -4.64 -14.69
C LEU A 243 19.72 -4.07 -13.84
N GLY A 244 20.08 -2.82 -14.09
CA GLY A 244 21.11 -2.12 -13.31
C GLY A 244 20.58 -1.80 -11.91
N ALA A 245 20.73 -2.75 -10.98
CA ALA A 245 20.34 -2.56 -9.59
C ALA A 245 21.51 -2.00 -8.75
N SER A 246 21.18 -1.32 -7.67
CA SER A 246 22.14 -0.80 -6.70
C SER A 246 21.73 -1.23 -5.28
N ASN A 247 22.70 -1.61 -4.45
CA ASN A 247 22.49 -1.87 -3.03
C ASN A 247 22.57 -0.60 -2.17
N GLN A 248 22.64 0.57 -2.79
CA GLN A 248 22.66 1.88 -2.13
C GLN A 248 21.53 2.76 -2.64
N ARG A 249 20.90 3.48 -1.74
CA ARG A 249 19.87 4.47 -2.05
C ARG A 249 20.03 5.72 -1.19
N ASN A 250 19.62 6.86 -1.73
CA ASN A 250 19.52 8.10 -0.98
C ASN A 250 18.16 8.19 -0.27
N TRP A 251 18.17 8.51 1.02
CA TRP A 251 16.99 8.56 1.88
C TRP A 251 16.73 9.98 2.42
N LEU A 252 16.86 11.00 1.59
CA LEU A 252 16.78 12.41 2.00
C LEU A 252 15.54 12.76 2.83
N LYS A 253 14.37 12.27 2.45
CA LYS A 253 13.13 12.52 3.19
C LYS A 253 13.13 11.83 4.55
N LEU A 254 13.55 10.58 4.59
CA LEU A 254 13.69 9.84 5.86
C LEU A 254 14.71 10.51 6.78
N GLU A 255 15.88 10.90 6.25
CA GLU A 255 16.92 11.57 7.03
C GLU A 255 16.43 12.90 7.61
N ARG A 256 15.72 13.71 6.83
CA ARG A 256 15.11 14.96 7.32
C ARG A 256 14.09 14.69 8.43
N LEU A 257 13.27 13.66 8.27
CA LEU A 257 12.26 13.28 9.27
C LEU A 257 12.91 12.81 10.57
N LEU A 258 13.95 11.98 10.49
CA LEU A 258 14.68 11.51 11.66
C LEU A 258 15.49 12.64 12.31
N ALA A 259 16.07 13.56 11.54
CA ALA A 259 16.80 14.72 12.06
C ALA A 259 15.89 15.70 12.82
N SER A 260 14.59 15.75 12.50
CA SER A 260 13.62 16.60 13.22
C SER A 260 13.25 16.08 14.60
N THR A 261 13.54 14.81 14.90
CA THR A 261 13.20 14.15 16.16
C THR A 261 14.38 13.30 16.69
N PRO A 262 15.55 13.89 16.92
CA PRO A 262 16.69 13.14 17.43
C PRO A 262 16.35 12.61 18.83
N ASP A 263 16.82 11.41 19.16
CA ASP A 263 16.61 10.72 20.44
C ASP A 263 15.14 10.48 20.84
N ALA A 264 14.19 10.66 19.93
CA ALA A 264 12.80 10.37 20.20
C ALA A 264 12.55 8.86 20.29
N THR A 265 11.91 8.43 21.36
CA THR A 265 11.39 7.06 21.54
C THR A 265 9.89 6.96 21.21
N ARG A 266 9.26 8.10 20.93
CA ARG A 266 7.83 8.23 20.65
C ARG A 266 7.61 8.88 19.28
N HIS A 267 7.25 8.07 18.29
CA HIS A 267 7.06 8.49 16.91
C HIS A 267 5.57 8.65 16.53
N TYR A 268 4.68 8.79 17.52
CA TYR A 268 3.23 8.78 17.32
C TYR A 268 2.72 9.85 16.35
N THR A 269 3.34 11.04 16.33
CA THR A 269 2.94 12.13 15.42
C THR A 269 3.16 11.73 13.95
N ALA A 270 4.29 11.13 13.62
CA ALA A 270 4.58 10.64 12.27
C ALA A 270 3.71 9.42 11.93
N LEU A 271 3.54 8.49 12.87
CA LEU A 271 2.75 7.27 12.69
C LEU A 271 1.26 7.54 12.44
N ARG A 272 0.71 8.64 12.99
CA ARG A 272 -0.68 9.04 12.69
C ARG A 272 -0.93 9.39 11.23
N LEU A 273 0.11 9.70 10.46
CA LEU A 273 0.00 9.96 9.03
C LEU A 273 -0.06 8.66 8.21
N HIS A 274 0.30 7.52 8.81
CA HIS A 274 0.32 6.23 8.14
C HIS A 274 -1.11 5.76 7.80
N PRO A 275 -1.36 5.24 6.57
CA PRO A 275 -2.69 4.84 6.13
C PRO A 275 -3.39 3.84 7.06
N MET A 276 -2.67 2.88 7.64
CA MET A 276 -3.24 1.93 8.60
C MET A 276 -3.78 2.61 9.87
N VAL A 277 -3.12 3.66 10.36
CA VAL A 277 -3.59 4.41 11.54
C VAL A 277 -4.79 5.26 11.17
N LYS A 278 -4.77 5.93 10.02
CA LYS A 278 -5.95 6.65 9.48
C LYS A 278 -7.15 5.71 9.27
N MET A 279 -6.91 4.47 8.84
CA MET A 279 -7.95 3.45 8.72
C MET A 279 -8.56 3.10 10.09
N ALA A 280 -7.75 2.97 11.13
CA ALA A 280 -8.23 2.75 12.49
C ALA A 280 -9.02 3.97 13.02
N ASP A 281 -8.60 5.20 12.69
CA ASP A 281 -9.36 6.41 13.01
C ASP A 281 -10.71 6.46 12.24
N SER A 282 -10.74 6.03 10.97
CA SER A 282 -11.99 5.87 10.20
C SER A 282 -12.93 4.86 10.87
N GLN A 283 -12.42 3.75 11.38
CA GLN A 283 -13.21 2.75 12.12
C GLN A 283 -13.81 3.33 13.41
N ILE A 284 -13.09 4.21 14.11
CA ILE A 284 -13.63 4.93 15.27
C ILE A 284 -14.80 5.82 14.84
N GLN A 285 -14.72 6.51 13.69
CA GLN A 285 -15.83 7.33 13.20
C GLN A 285 -17.03 6.47 12.81
N VAL A 286 -16.82 5.32 12.17
CA VAL A 286 -17.88 4.34 11.88
C VAL A 286 -18.59 3.91 13.16
N SER A 287 -17.82 3.59 14.21
CA SER A 287 -18.39 3.18 15.51
C SER A 287 -19.17 4.32 16.17
N LYS A 288 -18.71 5.58 16.07
CA LYS A 288 -19.45 6.75 16.57
C LYS A 288 -20.77 6.93 15.82
N THR A 289 -20.75 6.85 14.49
CA THR A 289 -21.97 6.92 13.68
C THR A 289 -22.94 5.77 14.02
N GLN A 290 -22.43 4.60 14.43
CA GLN A 290 -23.27 3.51 14.93
C GLN A 290 -23.97 3.86 16.26
N VAL A 291 -23.33 4.67 17.14
CA VAL A 291 -24.00 5.21 18.32
C VAL A 291 -25.11 6.18 17.91
N ASP A 292 -24.83 7.09 16.94
CA ASP A 292 -25.82 8.03 16.41
C ASP A 292 -27.05 7.27 15.83
N ILE A 293 -26.83 6.15 15.12
CA ILE A 293 -27.88 5.29 14.60
C ILE A 293 -28.67 4.63 15.75
N ALA A 294 -27.99 4.14 16.79
CA ALA A 294 -28.65 3.55 17.94
C ALA A 294 -29.52 4.57 18.69
N GLU A 295 -29.17 5.84 18.67
CA GLU A 295 -29.96 6.95 19.25
C GLU A 295 -31.25 7.18 18.46
N GLN A 296 -31.28 6.95 17.13
CA GLN A 296 -32.50 7.07 16.36
C GLN A 296 -33.58 6.06 16.80
N ALA A 297 -33.21 4.96 17.46
CA ALA A 297 -34.15 3.98 17.97
C ALA A 297 -35.11 4.52 19.06
N TYR A 298 -34.80 5.70 19.63
CA TYR A 298 -35.68 6.39 20.58
C TYR A 298 -36.74 7.29 19.92
N THR A 299 -36.60 7.57 18.61
CA THR A 299 -37.59 8.35 17.88
C THR A 299 -38.75 7.44 17.47
N PRO A 300 -40.00 7.94 17.47
CA PRO A 300 -41.12 7.19 16.92
C PRO A 300 -40.91 6.86 15.42
N GLN A 301 -41.38 5.68 15.01
CA GLN A 301 -41.46 5.32 13.60
C GLN A 301 -42.91 5.43 13.17
N PHE A 302 -43.17 5.89 11.96
CA PHE A 302 -44.52 6.01 11.41
C PHE A 302 -44.63 5.42 10.02
N GLY A 303 -45.86 4.99 9.70
CA GLY A 303 -46.25 4.50 8.38
C GLY A 303 -47.60 5.04 8.00
N ILE A 304 -47.84 5.17 6.72
CA ILE A 304 -49.11 5.58 6.15
C ILE A 304 -49.61 4.44 5.27
N GLU A 305 -50.89 4.09 5.44
CA GLU A 305 -51.58 3.12 4.59
C GLU A 305 -52.87 3.72 4.09
N VAL A 306 -53.13 3.62 2.79
CA VAL A 306 -54.37 3.98 2.14
C VAL A 306 -54.93 2.77 1.44
N MET A 307 -56.19 2.46 1.69
CA MET A 307 -56.88 1.29 1.18
C MET A 307 -58.22 1.68 0.55
N TYR A 308 -58.50 1.15 -0.62
CA TYR A 308 -59.80 1.17 -1.29
C TYR A 308 -60.42 -0.21 -1.16
N ALA A 309 -61.71 -0.27 -0.80
CA ALA A 309 -62.48 -1.50 -0.62
C ALA A 309 -63.76 -1.44 -1.42
N HIS A 310 -63.86 -2.30 -2.42
CA HIS A 310 -65.05 -2.47 -3.23
C HIS A 310 -66.03 -3.45 -2.55
N ARG A 311 -67.30 -3.08 -2.48
CA ARG A 311 -68.38 -3.88 -1.88
C ARG A 311 -69.38 -4.28 -2.92
N GLN A 312 -69.68 -5.57 -3.01
CA GLN A 312 -70.59 -6.12 -4.02
C GLN A 312 -72.05 -6.31 -3.48
N ALA A 313 -72.18 -6.46 -2.17
CA ALA A 313 -73.48 -6.66 -1.53
C ALA A 313 -74.33 -5.39 -1.47
N ASN A 314 -75.63 -5.56 -1.28
CA ASN A 314 -76.59 -4.43 -1.09
C ASN A 314 -76.54 -4.03 0.45
N ASN A 315 -76.90 -2.76 0.67
CA ASN A 315 -77.11 -2.26 2.03
C ASN A 315 -78.46 -2.73 2.60
N MET A 316 -78.74 -2.44 3.87
CA MET A 316 -80.04 -2.81 4.52
C MET A 316 -81.28 -2.21 3.85
N ARG A 317 -81.08 -1.27 2.93
CA ARG A 317 -82.19 -0.64 2.14
C ARG A 317 -82.39 -1.29 0.79
N GLY A 318 -81.61 -2.31 0.43
CA GLY A 318 -81.60 -2.95 -0.88
C GLY A 318 -80.90 -2.18 -2.00
N GLU A 319 -80.15 -1.14 -1.64
CA GLU A 319 -79.30 -0.34 -2.60
C GLU A 319 -77.84 -0.88 -2.59
N PRO A 320 -77.06 -0.76 -3.68
CA PRO A 320 -75.68 -1.14 -3.70
C PRO A 320 -74.87 -0.48 -2.54
N ALA A 321 -74.15 -1.26 -1.78
CA ALA A 321 -73.32 -0.70 -0.71
C ALA A 321 -72.21 0.14 -1.33
N SER A 322 -72.01 1.36 -0.82
CA SER A 322 -70.94 2.28 -1.30
C SER A 322 -69.57 1.71 -0.97
N ASP A 323 -68.63 1.87 -1.90
CA ASP A 323 -67.22 1.54 -1.68
C ASP A 323 -66.62 2.37 -0.55
N LEU A 324 -65.56 1.87 0.06
CA LEU A 324 -64.89 2.52 1.19
C LEU A 324 -63.45 2.91 0.85
N VAL A 325 -63.07 4.07 1.32
CA VAL A 325 -61.64 4.44 1.38
C VAL A 325 -61.26 4.55 2.84
N SER A 326 -60.19 3.90 3.20
CA SER A 326 -59.62 3.91 4.55
C SER A 326 -58.19 4.41 4.53
N ALA A 327 -57.84 5.26 5.48
CA ALA A 327 -56.47 5.74 5.67
C ALA A 327 -56.05 5.44 7.10
N TYR A 328 -54.87 4.86 7.25
CA TYR A 328 -54.30 4.51 8.56
C TYR A 328 -52.94 5.18 8.74
N LEU A 329 -52.72 5.78 9.91
CA LEU A 329 -51.41 6.22 10.38
C LEU A 329 -50.98 5.26 11.48
N THR A 330 -49.87 4.56 11.23
CA THR A 330 -49.26 3.65 12.20
C THR A 330 -48.09 4.36 12.86
N LEU A 331 -48.04 4.32 14.20
CA LEU A 331 -46.97 4.90 15.01
C LEU A 331 -46.41 3.78 15.91
N ASP A 332 -45.07 3.55 15.77
CA ASP A 332 -44.31 2.68 16.69
C ASP A 332 -43.60 3.59 17.69
N ILE A 333 -44.09 3.65 18.93
CA ILE A 333 -43.58 4.50 20.01
C ILE A 333 -42.73 3.66 20.97
N PRO A 334 -41.44 4.00 21.16
CA PRO A 334 -40.54 3.25 22.04
C PRO A 334 -40.82 3.54 23.49
N LEU A 335 -41.75 2.80 24.12
CA LEU A 335 -42.14 2.95 25.53
C LEU A 335 -41.25 2.16 26.49
N PHE A 336 -40.73 1.01 26.06
CA PHE A 336 -39.96 0.10 26.91
C PHE A 336 -38.48 0.06 26.42
N THR A 337 -37.70 1.08 26.78
CA THR A 337 -36.36 1.30 26.22
C THR A 337 -35.26 0.55 26.95
N GLU A 338 -35.43 0.26 28.24
CA GLU A 338 -34.40 -0.16 29.19
C GLU A 338 -33.59 -1.38 28.73
N ASN A 339 -34.23 -2.43 28.24
CA ASN A 339 -33.56 -3.67 27.84
C ASN A 339 -33.31 -3.80 26.34
N ARG A 340 -33.73 -2.86 25.52
CA ARG A 340 -33.56 -2.87 24.08
C ARG A 340 -32.74 -1.68 23.58
N GLN A 341 -33.32 -0.49 23.59
CA GLN A 341 -32.65 0.72 23.07
C GLN A 341 -31.44 1.09 23.91
N ASP A 342 -31.59 1.13 25.24
CA ASP A 342 -30.50 1.51 26.17
C ASP A 342 -29.33 0.52 26.08
N LYS A 343 -29.61 -0.78 25.97
CA LYS A 343 -28.57 -1.80 25.82
C LYS A 343 -27.90 -1.74 24.46
N ASN A 344 -28.64 -1.50 23.38
CA ASN A 344 -28.08 -1.32 22.04
C ASN A 344 -27.19 -0.08 21.96
N LYS A 345 -27.61 1.06 22.52
CA LYS A 345 -26.80 2.27 22.62
C LYS A 345 -25.54 2.03 23.46
N SER A 346 -25.68 1.41 24.63
CA SER A 346 -24.54 1.06 25.47
C SER A 346 -23.55 0.13 24.76
N ALA A 347 -24.05 -0.89 24.06
CA ALA A 347 -23.20 -1.77 23.25
C ALA A 347 -22.43 -1.01 22.16
N ALA A 348 -23.09 -0.10 21.44
CA ALA A 348 -22.43 0.73 20.44
C ALA A 348 -21.36 1.65 21.08
N GLN A 349 -21.60 2.21 22.26
CA GLN A 349 -20.60 2.99 23.01
C GLN A 349 -19.37 2.17 23.39
N TYR A 350 -19.56 0.93 23.87
CA TYR A 350 -18.43 0.02 24.13
C TYR A 350 -17.64 -0.32 22.87
N GLN A 351 -18.30 -0.42 21.71
CA GLN A 351 -17.62 -0.61 20.41
C GLN A 351 -16.75 0.58 20.04
N VAL A 352 -17.15 1.82 20.37
CA VAL A 352 -16.26 3.00 20.20
C VAL A 352 -15.00 2.85 21.06
N GLY A 353 -15.17 2.49 22.33
CA GLY A 353 -14.04 2.24 23.23
C GLY A 353 -13.10 1.15 22.71
N ALA A 354 -13.65 0.05 22.24
CA ALA A 354 -12.89 -1.05 21.64
C ALA A 354 -12.09 -0.60 20.41
N ALA A 355 -12.70 0.17 19.49
CA ALA A 355 -12.02 0.71 18.32
C ALA A 355 -10.89 1.69 18.68
N GLN A 356 -11.06 2.50 19.71
CA GLN A 356 -10.01 3.39 20.23
C GLN A 356 -8.82 2.60 20.78
N LEU A 357 -9.08 1.58 21.60
CA LEU A 357 -8.02 0.71 22.15
C LEU A 357 -7.30 -0.07 21.05
N GLN A 358 -8.02 -0.50 20.02
CA GLN A 358 -7.40 -1.17 18.87
C GLN A 358 -6.44 -0.24 18.12
N ARG A 359 -6.81 1.03 17.87
CA ARG A 359 -5.91 2.04 17.30
C ARG A 359 -4.69 2.27 18.20
N ASP A 360 -4.88 2.40 19.49
CA ASP A 360 -3.79 2.66 20.44
C ASP A 360 -2.82 1.47 20.49
N THR A 361 -3.33 0.24 20.46
CA THR A 361 -2.52 -0.98 20.33
C THR A 361 -1.71 -0.98 19.04
N LEU A 362 -2.32 -0.64 17.90
CA LEU A 362 -1.64 -0.51 16.61
C LEU A 362 -0.50 0.52 16.68
N LEU A 363 -0.77 1.70 17.25
CA LEU A 363 0.25 2.75 17.41
C LEU A 363 1.42 2.28 18.29
N GLN A 364 1.14 1.54 19.38
CA GLN A 364 2.20 0.99 20.24
C GLN A 364 3.05 -0.03 19.50
N GLN A 365 2.44 -0.94 18.73
CA GLN A 365 3.14 -1.94 17.93
C GLN A 365 4.00 -1.29 16.85
N MET A 366 3.46 -0.33 16.11
CA MET A 366 4.21 0.40 15.09
C MET A 366 5.36 1.20 15.69
N ASN A 367 5.14 1.87 16.82
CA ASN A 367 6.20 2.61 17.53
C ASN A 367 7.32 1.68 18.01
N ALA A 368 6.99 0.52 18.56
CA ALA A 368 7.99 -0.47 18.96
C ALA A 368 8.82 -0.94 17.75
N LYS A 369 8.17 -1.19 16.60
CA LYS A 369 8.86 -1.57 15.36
C LYS A 369 9.79 -0.47 14.85
N VAL A 370 9.37 0.81 14.91
CA VAL A 370 10.25 1.94 14.55
C VAL A 370 11.47 1.98 15.46
N ASN A 371 11.31 1.85 16.79
CA ASN A 371 12.43 1.85 17.73
C ASN A 371 13.40 0.68 17.49
N THR A 372 12.90 -0.51 17.18
CA THR A 372 13.74 -1.66 16.81
C THR A 372 14.57 -1.33 15.55
N LEU A 373 13.93 -0.85 14.49
CA LEU A 373 14.62 -0.51 13.25
C LEU A 373 15.63 0.64 13.42
N LEU A 374 15.35 1.61 14.29
CA LEU A 374 16.31 2.67 14.62
C LEU A 374 17.53 2.12 15.35
N SER A 375 17.34 1.19 16.28
CA SER A 375 18.44 0.49 16.95
C SER A 375 19.29 -0.30 15.97
N ASP A 376 18.66 -1.05 15.06
CA ASP A 376 19.34 -1.81 14.01
C ASP A 376 20.14 -0.86 13.09
N ARG A 377 19.53 0.26 12.69
CA ARG A 377 20.17 1.29 11.87
C ARG A 377 21.43 1.85 12.51
N ILE A 378 21.38 2.21 13.79
CA ILE A 378 22.53 2.73 14.53
C ILE A 378 23.64 1.66 14.60
N ASN A 379 23.29 0.41 14.92
CA ASN A 379 24.24 -0.68 14.97
C ASN A 379 24.92 -0.92 13.62
N LEU A 380 24.14 -0.97 12.53
CA LEU A 380 24.66 -1.16 11.18
C LEU A 380 25.60 -0.01 10.77
N GLN A 381 25.26 1.24 11.09
CA GLN A 381 26.13 2.39 10.84
C GLN A 381 27.45 2.29 11.61
N GLN A 382 27.41 1.91 12.89
CA GLN A 382 28.63 1.73 13.71
C GLN A 382 29.50 0.59 13.18
N ARG A 383 28.91 -0.53 12.80
CA ARG A 383 29.63 -1.66 12.18
C ARG A 383 30.28 -1.22 10.87
N LEU A 384 29.54 -0.54 10.01
CA LEU A 384 30.03 -0.06 8.72
C LEU A 384 31.20 0.92 8.89
N ALA A 385 31.10 1.84 9.86
CA ALA A 385 32.21 2.76 10.19
C ALA A 385 33.47 1.99 10.64
N ARG A 386 33.35 0.90 11.43
CA ARG A 386 34.47 0.04 11.83
C ARG A 386 35.08 -0.68 10.62
N TYR A 387 34.27 -1.16 9.68
CA TYR A 387 34.79 -1.74 8.43
C TYR A 387 35.64 -0.73 7.68
N GLN A 388 35.16 0.50 7.51
CA GLN A 388 35.86 1.54 6.76
C GLN A 388 37.11 2.05 7.45
N SER A 389 37.05 2.26 8.76
CA SER A 389 38.18 2.87 9.52
C SER A 389 39.25 1.87 9.98
N SER A 390 38.94 0.59 10.11
CA SER A 390 39.84 -0.39 10.74
C SER A 390 40.02 -1.67 9.90
N LEU A 391 38.92 -2.41 9.64
CA LEU A 391 39.04 -3.77 9.08
C LEU A 391 39.56 -3.78 7.65
N MET A 392 39.04 -2.92 6.76
CA MET A 392 39.49 -2.85 5.37
C MET A 392 40.95 -2.34 5.24
N PRO A 393 41.40 -1.29 5.95
CA PRO A 393 42.81 -0.91 5.96
C PRO A 393 43.73 -2.02 6.49
N GLN A 394 43.33 -2.75 7.53
CA GLN A 394 44.16 -3.82 8.12
C GLN A 394 44.31 -5.02 7.18
N ILE A 395 43.22 -5.49 6.54
CA ILE A 395 43.32 -6.60 5.60
C ILE A 395 44.14 -6.24 4.38
N ASN A 396 44.00 -5.01 3.84
CA ASN A 396 44.83 -4.54 2.74
C ASN A 396 46.31 -4.46 3.10
N ALA A 397 46.64 -4.10 4.36
CA ALA A 397 48.01 -4.10 4.83
C ALA A 397 48.57 -5.54 4.99
N ARG A 398 47.74 -6.48 5.51
CA ARG A 398 48.10 -7.88 5.65
C ARG A 398 48.38 -8.54 4.29
N ILE A 399 47.52 -8.31 3.30
CA ILE A 399 47.71 -8.86 1.93
C ILE A 399 49.07 -8.41 1.37
N ARG A 400 49.36 -7.10 1.41
CA ARG A 400 50.64 -6.57 0.93
C ARG A 400 51.82 -7.14 1.66
N ALA A 401 51.70 -7.42 2.97
CA ALA A 401 52.77 -8.01 3.76
C ALA A 401 53.03 -9.49 3.38
N VAL A 402 51.96 -10.27 3.24
CA VAL A 402 52.03 -11.70 2.87
C VAL A 402 52.50 -11.86 1.42
N GLU A 403 52.07 -11.05 0.48
CA GLU A 403 52.54 -11.07 -0.92
C GLU A 403 54.03 -10.78 -1.00
N ARG A 404 54.53 -9.77 -0.28
CA ARG A 404 55.96 -9.49 -0.20
C ARG A 404 56.73 -10.61 0.48
N GLY A 405 56.20 -11.21 1.57
CA GLY A 405 56.78 -12.36 2.24
C GLY A 405 56.92 -13.56 1.30
N TYR A 406 55.88 -13.85 0.49
CA TYR A 406 55.92 -14.90 -0.50
C TYR A 406 56.97 -14.64 -1.59
N GLN A 407 57.05 -13.43 -2.12
CA GLN A 407 58.04 -13.02 -3.11
C GLN A 407 59.49 -13.16 -2.56
N ASN A 408 59.69 -12.96 -1.25
CA ASN A 408 60.96 -13.06 -0.59
C ASN A 408 61.26 -14.45 0.07
N ASN A 409 60.42 -15.46 -0.20
CA ASN A 409 60.46 -16.80 0.39
C ASN A 409 60.38 -16.81 1.94
N THR A 410 59.70 -15.83 2.55
CA THR A 410 59.51 -15.74 4.00
C THR A 410 58.05 -16.03 4.43
N ALA A 411 57.12 -16.16 3.49
CA ALA A 411 55.75 -16.60 3.71
C ALA A 411 55.43 -17.79 2.76
N GLN A 412 54.48 -18.64 3.18
CA GLN A 412 54.02 -19.78 2.39
C GLN A 412 52.90 -19.36 1.42
N PHE A 413 52.68 -20.16 0.38
CA PHE A 413 51.57 -19.94 -0.56
C PHE A 413 50.20 -20.01 0.14
N SER A 414 50.06 -20.92 1.10
CA SER A 414 48.84 -21.02 1.95
C SER A 414 48.50 -19.72 2.69
N ASP A 415 49.53 -18.92 3.10
CA ASP A 415 49.30 -17.63 3.76
C ASP A 415 48.68 -16.60 2.78
N VAL A 416 49.12 -16.62 1.51
CA VAL A 416 48.54 -15.79 0.43
C VAL A 416 47.10 -16.15 0.21
N ILE A 417 46.77 -17.45 0.10
CA ILE A 417 45.38 -17.92 -0.06
C ILE A 417 44.52 -17.53 1.13
N ALA A 418 45.00 -17.72 2.36
CA ALA A 418 44.28 -17.34 3.58
C ALA A 418 43.99 -15.84 3.63
N ALA A 419 44.98 -14.99 3.41
CA ALA A 419 44.80 -13.54 3.39
C ALA A 419 43.83 -13.10 2.28
N SER A 420 43.89 -13.74 1.12
CA SER A 420 43.00 -13.52 -0.02
C SER A 420 41.53 -13.88 0.28
N ASN A 421 41.30 -15.00 0.98
CA ASN A 421 39.96 -15.42 1.40
C ASN A 421 39.38 -14.52 2.49
N ASP A 422 40.21 -14.09 3.46
CA ASP A 422 39.81 -13.13 4.49
C ASP A 422 39.39 -11.78 3.86
N GLU A 423 40.15 -11.29 2.88
CA GLU A 423 39.77 -10.07 2.12
C GLU A 423 38.40 -10.20 1.45
N LEU A 424 38.22 -11.30 0.70
CA LEU A 424 36.95 -11.58 0.02
C LEU A 424 35.77 -11.61 1.01
N ALA A 425 35.95 -12.29 2.16
CA ALA A 425 34.92 -12.36 3.19
C ALA A 425 34.59 -10.97 3.75
N LEU A 426 35.58 -10.14 4.05
CA LEU A 426 35.38 -8.79 4.55
C LEU A 426 34.73 -7.86 3.53
N GLN A 427 35.11 -7.95 2.26
CA GLN A 427 34.49 -7.18 1.18
C GLN A 427 33.01 -7.53 1.03
N LEU A 428 32.68 -8.82 1.00
CA LEU A 428 31.29 -9.27 0.89
C LEU A 428 30.45 -8.87 2.11
N GLU A 429 30.99 -9.01 3.32
CA GLU A 429 30.32 -8.60 4.56
C GLU A 429 30.08 -7.08 4.58
N GLN A 430 31.05 -6.28 4.15
CA GLN A 430 30.87 -4.83 4.04
C GLN A 430 29.71 -4.48 3.11
N GLN A 431 29.61 -5.13 1.93
CA GLN A 431 28.50 -4.90 1.00
C GLN A 431 27.17 -5.39 1.57
N ARG A 432 27.16 -6.48 2.34
CA ARG A 432 25.98 -6.96 3.06
C ARG A 432 25.50 -5.90 4.07
N LEU A 433 26.39 -5.34 4.89
CA LEU A 433 26.05 -4.29 5.85
C LEU A 433 25.47 -3.03 5.17
N VAL A 434 26.01 -2.64 4.01
CA VAL A 434 25.47 -1.54 3.22
C VAL A 434 24.05 -1.84 2.78
N THR A 435 23.80 -3.04 2.30
CA THR A 435 22.48 -3.49 1.86
C THR A 435 21.50 -3.55 3.03
N ASP A 436 21.89 -4.16 4.15
CA ASP A 436 21.07 -4.28 5.36
C ASP A 436 20.65 -2.90 5.89
N LEU A 437 21.59 -1.94 5.91
CA LEU A 437 21.29 -0.56 6.30
C LEU A 437 20.22 0.07 5.38
N ASN A 438 20.33 -0.16 4.07
CA ASN A 438 19.35 0.37 3.12
C ASN A 438 18.00 -0.34 3.20
N VAL A 439 17.95 -1.63 3.50
CA VAL A 439 16.71 -2.39 3.77
C VAL A 439 16.04 -1.88 5.06
N VAL A 440 16.80 -1.64 6.12
CA VAL A 440 16.29 -1.03 7.36
C VAL A 440 15.73 0.37 7.09
N ASN A 441 16.41 1.18 6.30
CA ASN A 441 15.91 2.50 5.88
C ASN A 441 14.62 2.39 5.04
N SER A 442 14.50 1.39 4.16
CA SER A 442 13.27 1.12 3.39
C SER A 442 12.09 0.81 4.32
N ASN A 443 12.30 -0.08 5.29
CA ASN A 443 11.28 -0.43 6.27
C ASN A 443 10.87 0.77 7.14
N LEU A 444 11.82 1.61 7.56
CA LEU A 444 11.53 2.86 8.27
C LEU A 444 10.74 3.84 7.39
N ALA A 445 11.13 3.97 6.11
CA ALA A 445 10.44 4.84 5.17
C ALA A 445 8.99 4.39 4.92
N ALA A 446 8.73 3.09 4.89
CA ALA A 446 7.38 2.54 4.81
C ALA A 446 6.55 2.90 6.05
N LEU A 447 7.08 2.62 7.26
CA LEU A 447 6.38 2.87 8.52
C LEU A 447 6.11 4.37 8.77
N LEU A 448 7.03 5.23 8.37
CA LEU A 448 6.95 6.68 8.58
C LEU A 448 6.37 7.43 7.37
N SER A 449 5.84 6.70 6.37
CA SER A 449 5.28 7.26 5.11
C SER A 449 6.26 8.21 4.42
N ALA A 450 7.56 7.85 4.43
CA ALA A 450 8.64 8.66 3.86
C ALA A 450 8.98 8.30 2.41
N PHE A 451 8.27 7.36 1.77
CA PHE A 451 8.38 7.13 0.32
C PHE A 451 7.83 8.31 -0.46
N GLU A 452 8.45 8.61 -1.60
CA GLU A 452 8.02 9.65 -2.54
C GLU A 452 7.66 8.98 -3.87
N PHE A 453 6.37 8.81 -4.09
CA PHE A 453 5.80 8.42 -5.37
C PHE A 453 4.39 9.04 -5.49
N GLN A 454 3.97 9.31 -6.72
CA GLN A 454 2.61 9.71 -7.05
C GLN A 454 2.03 8.68 -8.01
N VAL A 455 0.87 8.16 -7.69
CA VAL A 455 0.15 7.18 -8.52
C VAL A 455 -1.29 7.61 -8.61
N ASP A 456 -1.87 7.51 -9.80
CA ASP A 456 -3.27 7.80 -10.03
C ASP A 456 -4.17 6.76 -9.36
N SER A 457 -5.42 7.15 -9.09
CA SER A 457 -6.43 6.21 -8.57
C SER A 457 -6.60 5.03 -9.54
N PRO A 458 -6.82 3.80 -9.03
CA PRO A 458 -7.00 2.65 -9.89
C PRO A 458 -8.15 2.83 -10.87
N GLU A 459 -7.95 2.53 -12.14
CA GLU A 459 -9.03 2.45 -13.10
C GLU A 459 -9.77 1.11 -12.96
N LEU A 460 -11.08 1.17 -12.78
CA LEU A 460 -11.96 0.00 -12.86
C LEU A 460 -12.35 -0.20 -14.32
N THR A 461 -11.85 -1.25 -14.95
CA THR A 461 -12.30 -1.65 -16.28
C THR A 461 -13.80 -1.85 -16.26
N HIS A 462 -14.51 -1.28 -17.24
CA HIS A 462 -15.98 -1.25 -17.36
C HIS A 462 -16.67 -2.64 -17.45
N THR A 463 -15.91 -3.73 -17.39
CA THR A 463 -16.40 -5.12 -17.44
C THR A 463 -17.35 -5.51 -16.29
N TYR A 464 -17.48 -4.66 -15.25
CA TYR A 464 -18.40 -4.92 -14.14
C TYR A 464 -19.70 -4.08 -14.19
N ARG A 465 -19.94 -3.33 -15.30
CA ARG A 465 -21.10 -2.43 -15.41
C ARG A 465 -22.32 -3.00 -16.13
N SER A 466 -22.30 -4.24 -16.58
CA SER A 466 -23.45 -4.79 -17.32
C SER A 466 -23.64 -6.28 -17.04
N ASN A 467 -24.62 -6.57 -16.23
CA ASN A 467 -25.70 -7.53 -16.56
C ASN A 467 -26.89 -7.28 -15.66
#